data_424c39e621be6602b4a41477c3d44a1e
#
_entry.id   424c39e621be6602b4a41477c3d44a1e
#
_cell.length_a   1.000
_cell.length_b   1.000
_cell.length_c   1.000
_cell.angle_alpha   90.00
_cell.angle_beta   90.00
_cell.angle_gamma   90.00
#
_symmetry.space_group_name_H-M   'P 1'
#
loop_
_entity.id
_entity.type
_entity.pdbx_description
1 polymer ?
#
loop_
_entity_poly.entity_id
_entity_poly.type
_entity_poly.pdbx_seq_one_letter_code
_entity_poly.pdbx_strand_id
1 'polypeptide(L)'
;MLKDERYDEILKILDNEKYISSQELARRLFVSMPTIRRDLAHLEKTKQIVRNYGGARKISDEYLVMPMRLREKVNHIEKKQLCEDAAKLIKDDSIVFLDGSTTVLQIAEFISEKQNITVITNGIPLLLMLIKKGIKAYSTGGELIENSMAYAGSFAEEFIRKFNIDMCFFSCHGVNKNGIIVDSSLPETQLRSAVISQSTKSVFLCDKTKFNVSASYNLMPLRDVDHIVTNKNPQNN
;
A
#
# COMPACT_ATOMS: atom_id res chain seq x y z
N MET A 1 26.40 27.51 -4.02
CA MET A 1 25.11 27.04 -3.48
C MET A 1 25.38 25.99 -2.40
N LEU A 2 24.89 26.22 -1.20
CA LEU A 2 25.01 25.27 -0.09
C LEU A 2 24.20 23.99 -0.37
N LYS A 3 24.52 22.92 0.37
CA LYS A 3 23.91 21.60 0.14
C LYS A 3 22.39 21.61 0.36
N ASP A 4 21.93 22.23 1.43
CA ASP A 4 20.51 22.30 1.78
C ASP A 4 19.73 23.22 0.80
N GLU A 5 20.30 24.36 0.42
CA GLU A 5 19.75 25.21 -0.62
C GLU A 5 19.57 24.46 -1.96
N ARG A 6 20.49 23.57 -2.27
CA ARG A 6 20.41 22.77 -3.50
C ARG A 6 19.34 21.72 -3.44
N TYR A 7 19.09 21.12 -2.26
CA TYR A 7 17.97 20.22 -2.04
C TYR A 7 16.63 20.92 -2.25
N ASP A 8 16.47 22.10 -1.66
CA ASP A 8 15.26 22.91 -1.82
C ASP A 8 15.02 23.31 -3.28
N GLU A 9 16.10 23.64 -4.01
CA GLU A 9 15.98 24.02 -5.41
C GLU A 9 15.64 22.82 -6.31
N ILE A 10 16.21 21.63 -6.03
CA ILE A 10 15.81 20.37 -6.70
C ILE A 10 14.33 20.10 -6.49
N LEU A 11 13.84 20.25 -5.26
CA LEU A 11 12.43 20.01 -4.93
C LEU A 11 11.51 21.03 -5.61
N LYS A 12 11.86 22.32 -5.65
CA LYS A 12 11.11 23.36 -6.38
C LYS A 12 11.03 23.07 -7.89
N ILE A 13 12.14 22.65 -8.49
CA ILE A 13 12.13 22.27 -9.91
C ILE A 13 11.17 21.10 -10.12
N LEU A 14 11.21 20.10 -9.25
CA LEU A 14 10.33 18.92 -9.31
C LEU A 14 8.86 19.22 -8.97
N ASP A 15 8.56 20.32 -8.27
CA ASP A 15 7.19 20.83 -8.07
C ASP A 15 6.56 21.33 -9.37
N ASN A 16 7.38 21.95 -10.22
CA ASN A 16 6.94 22.50 -11.49
C ASN A 16 7.00 21.49 -12.64
N GLU A 17 7.93 20.54 -12.56
CA GLU A 17 8.17 19.53 -13.61
C GLU A 17 7.98 18.13 -13.02
N LYS A 18 7.05 17.36 -13.60
CA LYS A 18 6.72 16.00 -13.11
C LYS A 18 7.93 15.05 -13.10
N TYR A 19 8.93 15.30 -13.95
CA TYR A 19 10.17 14.53 -14.09
C TYR A 19 11.28 15.43 -14.62
N ILE A 20 12.49 15.24 -14.10
CA ILE A 20 13.69 15.87 -14.63
C ILE A 20 14.87 14.88 -14.68
N SER A 21 15.67 14.91 -15.75
CA SER A 21 16.86 14.08 -15.86
C SER A 21 17.99 14.58 -14.96
N SER A 22 18.85 13.66 -14.48
CA SER A 22 20.04 14.04 -13.69
C SER A 22 20.98 14.96 -14.46
N GLN A 23 21.05 14.80 -15.79
CA GLN A 23 21.86 15.67 -16.66
C GLN A 23 21.29 17.09 -16.68
N GLU A 24 20.00 17.23 -16.83
CA GLU A 24 19.34 18.53 -16.84
C GLU A 24 19.42 19.22 -15.48
N LEU A 25 19.29 18.50 -14.35
CA LEU A 25 19.55 19.02 -13.01
C LEU A 25 20.98 19.52 -12.85
N ALA A 26 21.96 18.74 -13.31
CA ALA A 26 23.37 19.13 -13.25
C ALA A 26 23.63 20.43 -14.03
N ARG A 27 23.02 20.56 -15.21
CA ARG A 27 23.12 21.75 -16.06
C ARG A 27 22.49 22.97 -15.41
N ARG A 28 21.25 22.86 -14.91
CA ARG A 28 20.50 23.99 -14.30
C ARG A 28 21.10 24.48 -13.00
N LEU A 29 21.60 23.56 -12.19
CA LEU A 29 22.17 23.90 -10.88
C LEU A 29 23.67 24.17 -10.92
N PHE A 30 24.28 24.08 -12.11
CA PHE A 30 25.72 24.29 -12.32
C PHE A 30 26.61 23.44 -11.44
N VAL A 31 26.25 22.15 -11.25
CA VAL A 31 27.00 21.19 -10.45
C VAL A 31 27.33 19.93 -11.23
N SER A 32 28.30 19.15 -10.73
CA SER A 32 28.71 17.92 -11.40
C SER A 32 27.67 16.80 -11.28
N MET A 33 27.66 15.87 -12.24
CA MET A 33 26.82 14.68 -12.21
C MET A 33 26.99 13.82 -10.93
N PRO A 34 28.22 13.59 -10.41
CA PRO A 34 28.40 12.92 -9.13
C PRO A 34 27.73 13.63 -7.95
N THR A 35 27.73 14.97 -7.95
CA THR A 35 27.03 15.78 -6.94
C THR A 35 25.54 15.55 -7.01
N ILE A 36 24.92 15.68 -8.17
CA ILE A 36 23.47 15.42 -8.36
C ILE A 36 23.11 13.99 -7.97
N ARG A 37 23.90 12.99 -8.37
CA ARG A 37 23.63 11.59 -7.96
C ARG A 37 23.60 11.41 -6.45
N ARG A 38 24.50 12.08 -5.72
CA ARG A 38 24.56 12.04 -4.25
C ARG A 38 23.36 12.78 -3.63
N ASP A 39 23.01 13.93 -4.18
CA ASP A 39 21.87 14.72 -3.70
C ASP A 39 20.55 13.97 -3.92
N LEU A 40 20.35 13.42 -5.12
CA LEU A 40 19.16 12.61 -5.39
C LEU A 40 19.10 11.34 -4.53
N ALA A 41 20.25 10.70 -4.23
CA ALA A 41 20.29 9.56 -3.32
C ALA A 41 19.90 9.95 -1.89
N HIS A 42 20.26 11.14 -1.43
CA HIS A 42 19.84 11.67 -0.14
C HIS A 42 18.33 11.96 -0.11
N LEU A 43 17.82 12.68 -1.10
CA LEU A 43 16.39 13.01 -1.21
C LEU A 43 15.50 11.77 -1.36
N GLU A 44 15.98 10.74 -2.03
CA GLU A 44 15.31 9.44 -2.11
C GLU A 44 15.30 8.73 -0.74
N LYS A 45 16.44 8.72 -0.03
CA LYS A 45 16.55 8.15 1.33
C LYS A 45 15.61 8.85 2.32
N THR A 46 15.44 10.16 2.17
CA THR A 46 14.50 10.97 2.98
C THR A 46 13.06 10.94 2.44
N LYS A 47 12.77 10.09 1.46
CA LYS A 47 11.42 9.87 0.87
C LYS A 47 10.79 11.14 0.29
N GLN A 48 11.58 12.06 -0.24
CA GLN A 48 11.09 13.30 -0.87
C GLN A 48 10.94 13.16 -2.38
N ILE A 49 11.71 12.23 -2.99
CA ILE A 49 11.69 11.97 -4.43
C ILE A 49 11.75 10.46 -4.71
N VAL A 50 11.39 10.09 -5.95
CA VAL A 50 11.66 8.77 -6.53
C VAL A 50 12.66 8.93 -7.67
N ARG A 51 13.71 8.08 -7.70
CA ARG A 51 14.66 8.02 -8.80
C ARG A 51 14.20 6.99 -9.84
N ASN A 52 14.19 7.39 -11.10
CA ASN A 52 13.98 6.51 -12.24
C ASN A 52 15.22 6.54 -13.15
N TYR A 53 15.26 5.69 -14.19
CA TYR A 53 16.35 5.63 -15.16
C TYR A 53 16.79 7.03 -15.61
N GLY A 54 17.94 7.48 -15.08
CA GLY A 54 18.61 8.73 -15.48
C GLY A 54 18.06 10.02 -14.86
N GLY A 55 17.07 10.00 -13.97
CA GLY A 55 16.50 11.22 -13.39
C GLY A 55 15.73 11.01 -12.09
N ALA A 56 14.94 12.01 -11.71
CA ALA A 56 14.12 12.02 -10.52
C ALA A 56 12.75 12.68 -10.76
N ARG A 57 11.79 12.36 -9.90
CA ARG A 57 10.49 13.02 -9.79
C ARG A 57 10.17 13.24 -8.31
N LYS A 58 9.45 14.30 -7.98
CA LYS A 58 8.94 14.51 -6.62
C LYS A 58 7.89 13.45 -6.31
N ILE A 59 7.82 13.04 -5.08
CA ILE A 59 6.70 12.27 -4.57
C ILE A 59 5.55 13.28 -4.41
N SER A 60 4.71 13.44 -5.42
CA SER A 60 3.43 14.15 -5.31
C SER A 60 2.34 13.13 -4.97
N ASP A 61 1.26 13.60 -4.36
CA ASP A 61 0.14 12.74 -3.92
C ASP A 61 -0.45 11.88 -5.06
N GLU A 62 -0.40 12.35 -6.31
CA GLU A 62 -0.74 11.58 -7.52
C GLU A 62 0.23 10.43 -7.84
N TYR A 63 1.49 10.50 -7.32
CA TYR A 63 2.55 9.52 -7.58
C TYR A 63 2.92 8.68 -6.36
N LEU A 64 2.18 8.78 -5.27
CA LEU A 64 2.34 7.94 -4.07
C LEU A 64 2.00 6.46 -4.30
N VAL A 65 1.57 6.10 -5.49
CA VAL A 65 1.41 4.70 -5.87
C VAL A 65 2.73 4.18 -6.46
N MET A 66 3.70 3.99 -5.58
CA MET A 66 4.87 3.16 -5.93
C MET A 66 4.34 1.83 -6.51
N PRO A 67 4.80 1.40 -7.71
CA PRO A 67 4.37 0.13 -8.30
C PRO A 67 4.44 -1.01 -7.29
N MET A 68 3.46 -1.89 -7.29
CA MET A 68 3.34 -3.00 -6.33
C MET A 68 4.66 -3.76 -6.14
N ARG A 69 5.38 -4.04 -7.22
CA ARG A 69 6.69 -4.74 -7.21
C ARG A 69 7.75 -4.07 -6.33
N LEU A 70 7.71 -2.74 -6.24
CA LEU A 70 8.63 -1.97 -5.39
C LEU A 70 8.11 -1.91 -3.94
N ARG A 71 6.80 -1.72 -3.77
CA ARG A 71 6.16 -1.73 -2.44
C ARG A 71 6.32 -3.07 -1.72
N GLU A 72 6.32 -4.18 -2.44
CA GLU A 72 6.52 -5.52 -1.90
C GLU A 72 7.87 -5.67 -1.19
N LYS A 73 8.92 -5.06 -1.72
CA LYS A 73 10.28 -5.09 -1.16
C LYS A 73 10.49 -4.19 0.06
N VAL A 74 9.66 -3.16 0.21
CA VAL A 74 9.76 -2.20 1.32
C VAL A 74 9.18 -2.82 2.59
N ASN A 75 9.95 -2.80 3.69
CA ASN A 75 9.55 -3.32 5.00
C ASN A 75 9.06 -4.79 4.93
N HIS A 76 9.70 -5.62 4.10
CA HIS A 76 9.25 -6.99 3.85
C HIS A 76 9.23 -7.85 5.13
N ILE A 77 10.23 -7.73 5.99
CA ILE A 77 10.32 -8.47 7.25
C ILE A 77 9.20 -8.04 8.21
N GLU A 78 8.99 -6.75 8.36
CA GLU A 78 7.94 -6.20 9.21
C GLU A 78 6.55 -6.62 8.73
N LYS A 79 6.31 -6.56 7.42
CA LYS A 79 5.04 -7.03 6.83
C LYS A 79 4.81 -8.51 7.09
N LYS A 80 5.85 -9.33 6.99
CA LYS A 80 5.77 -10.76 7.27
C LYS A 80 5.35 -11.05 8.70
N GLN A 81 5.93 -10.34 9.67
CA GLN A 81 5.55 -10.46 11.08
C GLN A 81 4.09 -10.07 11.31
N LEU A 82 3.65 -8.93 10.73
CA LEU A 82 2.24 -8.53 10.82
C LEU A 82 1.29 -9.57 10.22
N CYS A 83 1.67 -10.18 9.11
CA CYS A 83 0.86 -11.20 8.46
C CYS A 83 0.81 -12.52 9.24
N GLU A 84 1.89 -12.90 9.89
CA GLU A 84 1.90 -14.07 10.79
C GLU A 84 0.92 -13.88 11.95
N ASP A 85 0.90 -12.69 12.56
CA ASP A 85 -0.04 -12.38 13.64
C ASP A 85 -1.49 -12.25 13.13
N ALA A 86 -1.69 -11.63 11.97
CA ALA A 86 -3.00 -11.51 11.36
C ALA A 86 -3.59 -12.87 10.97
N ALA A 87 -2.77 -13.77 10.45
CA ALA A 87 -3.21 -15.12 10.05
C ALA A 87 -3.76 -15.95 11.22
N LYS A 88 -3.28 -15.73 12.45
CA LYS A 88 -3.79 -16.39 13.67
C LYS A 88 -5.25 -16.03 13.99
N LEU A 89 -5.77 -14.93 13.43
CA LEU A 89 -7.16 -14.52 13.58
C LEU A 89 -8.12 -15.29 12.66
N ILE A 90 -7.61 -15.92 11.60
CA ILE A 90 -8.40 -16.66 10.62
C ILE A 90 -8.83 -17.98 11.23
N LYS A 91 -10.12 -18.22 11.24
CA LYS A 91 -10.71 -19.47 11.70
C LYS A 91 -10.88 -20.44 10.54
N ASP A 92 -10.85 -21.73 10.86
CA ASP A 92 -11.22 -22.78 9.91
C ASP A 92 -12.68 -22.60 9.45
N ASP A 93 -12.99 -23.08 8.26
CA ASP A 93 -14.32 -23.02 7.62
C ASP A 93 -14.87 -21.60 7.38
N SER A 94 -14.02 -20.56 7.45
CA SER A 94 -14.44 -19.16 7.28
C SER A 94 -14.33 -18.64 5.86
N ILE A 95 -15.10 -17.61 5.55
CA ILE A 95 -14.97 -16.80 4.35
C ILE A 95 -14.22 -15.53 4.69
N VAL A 96 -13.03 -15.35 4.13
CA VAL A 96 -12.18 -14.20 4.40
C VAL A 96 -11.92 -13.38 3.15
N PHE A 97 -11.89 -12.06 3.30
CA PHE A 97 -11.40 -11.18 2.26
C PHE A 97 -9.94 -10.78 2.57
N LEU A 98 -9.07 -10.97 1.61
CA LEU A 98 -7.69 -10.50 1.65
C LEU A 98 -7.47 -9.48 0.54
N ASP A 99 -7.18 -8.22 0.89
CA ASP A 99 -7.02 -7.16 -0.10
C ASP A 99 -5.74 -7.31 -0.94
N GLY A 100 -5.69 -6.64 -2.09
CA GLY A 100 -4.57 -6.68 -3.04
C GLY A 100 -3.33 -5.92 -2.59
N SER A 101 -3.24 -5.48 -1.32
CA SER A 101 -2.07 -4.75 -0.83
C SER A 101 -0.85 -5.66 -0.64
N THR A 102 0.35 -5.08 -0.81
CA THR A 102 1.61 -5.80 -0.59
C THR A 102 1.82 -6.26 0.85
N THR A 103 1.10 -5.69 1.79
CA THR A 103 1.12 -6.11 3.19
C THR A 103 0.28 -7.38 3.35
N VAL A 104 -0.98 -7.35 2.96
CA VAL A 104 -1.91 -8.48 3.12
C VAL A 104 -1.53 -9.68 2.26
N LEU A 105 -0.89 -9.47 1.11
CA LEU A 105 -0.40 -10.52 0.23
C LEU A 105 0.35 -11.64 0.98
N GLN A 106 1.16 -11.26 1.98
CA GLN A 106 1.99 -12.22 2.70
C GLN A 106 1.19 -13.11 3.67
N ILE A 107 -0.09 -12.81 3.97
CA ILE A 107 -0.96 -13.72 4.75
C ILE A 107 -1.06 -15.07 4.07
N ALA A 108 -1.03 -15.12 2.73
CA ALA A 108 -1.07 -16.36 1.97
C ALA A 108 0.07 -17.34 2.33
N GLU A 109 1.18 -16.87 2.90
CA GLU A 109 2.26 -17.77 3.35
C GLU A 109 1.85 -18.60 4.59
N PHE A 110 0.98 -18.07 5.43
CA PHE A 110 0.61 -18.60 6.75
C PHE A 110 -0.72 -19.37 6.78
N ILE A 111 -1.47 -19.37 5.69
CA ILE A 111 -2.71 -20.13 5.55
C ILE A 111 -2.52 -21.39 4.70
N SER A 112 -3.34 -22.41 4.92
CA SER A 112 -3.25 -23.68 4.22
C SER A 112 -4.62 -24.20 3.77
N GLU A 113 -4.63 -25.12 2.80
CA GLU A 113 -5.84 -25.81 2.33
C GLU A 113 -6.57 -26.59 3.43
N LYS A 114 -5.82 -27.08 4.45
CA LYS A 114 -6.38 -27.85 5.57
C LYS A 114 -7.33 -27.05 6.45
N GLN A 115 -7.29 -25.72 6.39
CA GLN A 115 -8.19 -24.85 7.13
C GLN A 115 -9.59 -24.76 6.50
N ASN A 116 -9.78 -25.31 5.30
CA ASN A 116 -11.05 -25.27 4.54
C ASN A 116 -11.64 -23.85 4.42
N ILE A 117 -10.78 -22.83 4.33
CA ILE A 117 -11.20 -21.44 4.18
C ILE A 117 -11.54 -21.13 2.72
N THR A 118 -12.45 -20.18 2.54
CA THR A 118 -12.71 -19.58 1.23
C THR A 118 -12.16 -18.17 1.24
N VAL A 119 -11.26 -17.85 0.33
CA VAL A 119 -10.64 -16.52 0.23
C VAL A 119 -11.28 -15.75 -0.92
N ILE A 120 -11.68 -14.52 -0.67
CA ILE A 120 -12.05 -13.55 -1.68
C ILE A 120 -10.93 -12.52 -1.77
N THR A 121 -10.49 -12.18 -2.96
CA THR A 121 -9.44 -11.17 -3.14
C THR A 121 -9.64 -10.36 -4.41
N ASN A 122 -9.22 -9.11 -4.38
CA ASN A 122 -9.10 -8.27 -5.56
C ASN A 122 -7.66 -8.25 -6.12
N GLY A 123 -6.68 -8.86 -5.44
CA GLY A 123 -5.26 -8.85 -5.81
C GLY A 123 -4.86 -10.00 -6.72
N ILE A 124 -4.34 -9.70 -7.92
CA ILE A 124 -3.87 -10.71 -8.88
C ILE A 124 -2.72 -11.56 -8.32
N PRO A 125 -1.66 -10.98 -7.73
CA PRO A 125 -0.57 -11.78 -7.17
C PRO A 125 -1.02 -12.71 -6.05
N LEU A 126 -1.92 -12.24 -5.20
CA LEU A 126 -2.49 -13.04 -4.12
C LEU A 126 -3.27 -14.23 -4.67
N LEU A 127 -4.13 -14.00 -5.68
CA LEU A 127 -4.89 -15.07 -6.33
C LEU A 127 -3.98 -16.16 -6.88
N LEU A 128 -2.86 -15.78 -7.52
CA LEU A 128 -1.88 -16.74 -8.03
C LEU A 128 -1.18 -17.55 -6.92
N MET A 129 -0.94 -16.93 -5.76
CA MET A 129 -0.38 -17.65 -4.60
C MET A 129 -1.37 -18.65 -4.01
N LEU A 130 -2.65 -18.26 -3.90
CA LEU A 130 -3.71 -19.13 -3.38
C LEU A 130 -3.93 -20.35 -4.27
N ILE A 131 -3.93 -20.17 -5.60
CA ILE A 131 -4.03 -21.27 -6.57
C ILE A 131 -2.89 -22.27 -6.36
N LYS A 132 -1.65 -21.81 -6.22
CA LYS A 132 -0.49 -22.69 -6.00
C LYS A 132 -0.58 -23.51 -4.70
N LYS A 133 -1.31 -23.01 -3.72
CA LYS A 133 -1.53 -23.65 -2.41
C LYS A 133 -2.79 -24.52 -2.35
N GLY A 134 -3.56 -24.61 -3.43
CA GLY A 134 -4.82 -25.37 -3.45
C GLY A 134 -5.94 -24.73 -2.62
N ILE A 135 -5.80 -23.46 -2.22
CA ILE A 135 -6.79 -22.75 -1.41
C ILE A 135 -7.92 -22.26 -2.30
N LYS A 136 -9.17 -22.55 -1.92
CA LYS A 136 -10.35 -22.08 -2.62
C LYS A 136 -10.40 -20.56 -2.63
N ALA A 137 -10.42 -19.96 -3.82
CA ALA A 137 -10.38 -18.51 -3.95
C ALA A 137 -11.35 -17.99 -5.02
N TYR A 138 -11.90 -16.80 -4.75
CA TYR A 138 -12.66 -16.00 -5.70
C TYR A 138 -11.93 -14.69 -5.97
N SER A 139 -11.85 -14.31 -7.26
CA SER A 139 -11.45 -12.95 -7.65
C SER A 139 -12.68 -12.05 -7.67
N THR A 140 -12.57 -10.81 -7.21
CA THR A 140 -13.66 -9.84 -7.35
C THR A 140 -13.97 -9.52 -8.81
N GLY A 141 -12.96 -9.64 -9.71
CA GLY A 141 -13.08 -9.05 -11.05
C GLY A 141 -13.20 -7.52 -10.97
N GLY A 142 -13.59 -6.91 -12.09
CA GLY A 142 -13.74 -5.45 -12.19
C GLY A 142 -12.65 -4.80 -13.02
N GLU A 143 -12.43 -3.50 -12.85
CA GLU A 143 -11.42 -2.72 -13.54
C GLU A 143 -10.02 -2.99 -12.95
N LEU A 144 -9.04 -3.24 -13.82
CA LEU A 144 -7.66 -3.47 -13.40
C LEU A 144 -6.95 -2.15 -13.08
N ILE A 145 -6.47 -2.03 -11.84
CA ILE A 145 -5.60 -0.95 -11.40
C ILE A 145 -4.15 -1.43 -11.54
N GLU A 146 -3.48 -1.03 -12.63
CA GLU A 146 -2.15 -1.53 -13.00
C GLU A 146 -1.11 -1.37 -11.88
N ASN A 147 -1.05 -0.20 -11.24
CA ASN A 147 -0.05 0.10 -10.21
C ASN A 147 -0.14 -0.79 -8.97
N SER A 148 -1.33 -1.27 -8.64
CA SER A 148 -1.57 -2.18 -7.52
C SER A 148 -1.75 -3.64 -7.94
N MET A 149 -1.81 -3.92 -9.25
CA MET A 149 -2.10 -5.27 -9.75
C MET A 149 -3.36 -5.85 -9.10
N ALA A 150 -4.39 -5.02 -8.96
CA ALA A 150 -5.62 -5.36 -8.26
C ALA A 150 -6.83 -4.86 -9.03
N TYR A 151 -7.97 -5.49 -8.79
CA TYR A 151 -9.25 -5.08 -9.35
C TYR A 151 -9.97 -4.10 -8.42
N ALA A 152 -10.76 -3.19 -9.00
CA ALA A 152 -11.65 -2.28 -8.28
C ALA A 152 -12.85 -1.89 -9.16
N GLY A 153 -13.63 -0.90 -8.72
CA GLY A 153 -14.79 -0.37 -9.43
C GLY A 153 -16.09 -1.13 -9.15
N SER A 154 -17.17 -0.65 -9.75
CA SER A 154 -18.54 -1.05 -9.42
C SER A 154 -18.81 -2.56 -9.55
N PHE A 155 -18.22 -3.23 -10.53
CA PHE A 155 -18.36 -4.69 -10.69
C PHE A 155 -17.73 -5.45 -9.51
N ALA A 156 -16.56 -5.01 -9.04
CA ALA A 156 -15.92 -5.61 -7.88
C ALA A 156 -16.74 -5.38 -6.60
N GLU A 157 -17.28 -4.19 -6.42
CA GLU A 157 -18.15 -3.86 -5.28
C GLU A 157 -19.45 -4.66 -5.30
N GLU A 158 -20.09 -4.80 -6.48
CA GLU A 158 -21.31 -5.60 -6.63
C GLU A 158 -21.05 -7.09 -6.35
N PHE A 159 -19.90 -7.60 -6.78
CA PHE A 159 -19.51 -8.98 -6.49
C PHE A 159 -19.37 -9.22 -4.99
N ILE A 160 -18.72 -8.32 -4.24
CA ILE A 160 -18.54 -8.40 -2.79
C ILE A 160 -19.89 -8.47 -2.06
N ARG A 161 -20.88 -7.72 -2.49
CA ARG A 161 -22.23 -7.70 -1.86
C ARG A 161 -22.95 -9.05 -1.89
N LYS A 162 -22.47 -10.02 -2.67
CA LYS A 162 -23.03 -11.38 -2.75
C LYS A 162 -22.52 -12.32 -1.65
N PHE A 163 -21.60 -11.85 -0.80
CA PHE A 163 -20.97 -12.68 0.23
C PHE A 163 -21.25 -12.13 1.64
N ASN A 164 -21.40 -13.05 2.59
CA ASN A 164 -21.28 -12.75 4.00
C ASN A 164 -19.84 -13.07 4.40
N ILE A 165 -19.03 -12.06 4.63
CA ILE A 165 -17.61 -12.20 4.90
C ILE A 165 -17.40 -12.24 6.42
N ASP A 166 -16.75 -13.28 6.93
CA ASP A 166 -16.49 -13.40 8.37
C ASP A 166 -15.45 -12.36 8.81
N MET A 167 -14.40 -12.17 8.00
CA MET A 167 -13.32 -11.25 8.33
C MET A 167 -12.66 -10.69 7.09
N CYS A 168 -12.42 -9.37 7.06
CA CYS A 168 -11.64 -8.73 6.01
C CYS A 168 -10.29 -8.24 6.54
N PHE A 169 -9.23 -8.50 5.78
CA PHE A 169 -7.89 -8.02 6.05
C PHE A 169 -7.51 -7.00 4.98
N PHE A 170 -7.12 -5.82 5.39
CA PHE A 170 -6.77 -4.75 4.47
C PHE A 170 -5.60 -3.91 4.96
N SER A 171 -4.94 -3.25 4.02
CA SER A 171 -3.93 -2.23 4.28
C SER A 171 -4.10 -1.10 3.27
N CYS A 172 -3.83 0.12 3.71
CA CYS A 172 -3.96 1.33 2.90
C CYS A 172 -2.64 2.09 2.80
N HIS A 173 -2.71 3.31 2.27
CA HIS A 173 -1.59 4.24 2.30
C HIS A 173 -1.11 4.46 3.75
N GLY A 174 -2.03 4.73 4.68
CA GLY A 174 -1.73 4.77 6.11
C GLY A 174 -2.80 5.48 6.94
N VAL A 175 -2.37 6.06 8.05
CA VAL A 175 -3.20 6.78 9.01
C VAL A 175 -2.72 8.21 9.13
N ASN A 176 -3.62 9.18 9.00
CA ASN A 176 -3.28 10.59 9.14
C ASN A 176 -3.18 11.03 10.61
N LYS A 177 -2.77 12.29 10.83
CA LYS A 177 -2.61 12.88 12.18
C LYS A 177 -3.91 12.92 12.99
N ASN A 178 -5.06 12.86 12.32
CA ASN A 178 -6.37 12.88 12.96
C ASN A 178 -6.90 11.46 13.26
N GLY A 179 -6.09 10.43 13.05
CA GLY A 179 -6.49 9.04 13.28
C GLY A 179 -7.43 8.50 12.20
N ILE A 180 -7.43 9.07 11.00
CA ILE A 180 -8.23 8.59 9.86
C ILE A 180 -7.34 7.73 8.97
N ILE A 181 -7.81 6.55 8.59
CA ILE A 181 -7.19 5.70 7.57
C ILE A 181 -7.38 6.37 6.22
N VAL A 182 -6.28 6.56 5.49
CA VAL A 182 -6.26 7.31 4.22
C VAL A 182 -5.63 6.50 3.10
N ASP A 183 -6.08 6.77 1.87
CA ASP A 183 -5.56 6.13 0.66
C ASP A 183 -5.39 7.13 -0.49
N SER A 184 -4.60 6.76 -1.49
CA SER A 184 -4.33 7.55 -2.70
C SER A 184 -5.19 7.16 -3.91
N SER A 185 -5.96 6.07 -3.82
CA SER A 185 -6.78 5.53 -4.90
C SER A 185 -8.26 5.53 -4.51
N LEU A 186 -9.08 6.35 -5.18
CA LEU A 186 -10.52 6.38 -4.92
C LEU A 186 -11.20 5.04 -5.21
N PRO A 187 -10.97 4.36 -6.37
CA PRO A 187 -11.62 3.08 -6.64
C PRO A 187 -11.28 2.00 -5.62
N GLU A 188 -10.02 1.95 -5.15
CA GLU A 188 -9.62 0.99 -4.11
C GLU A 188 -10.21 1.33 -2.74
N THR A 189 -10.34 2.63 -2.42
CA THR A 189 -11.01 3.11 -1.18
C THR A 189 -12.49 2.72 -1.18
N GLN A 190 -13.19 2.89 -2.30
CA GLN A 190 -14.60 2.51 -2.45
C GLN A 190 -14.81 1.00 -2.31
N LEU A 191 -13.97 0.19 -2.96
CA LEU A 191 -14.01 -1.27 -2.81
C LEU A 191 -13.77 -1.70 -1.37
N ARG A 192 -12.75 -1.14 -0.67
CA ARG A 192 -12.51 -1.44 0.75
C ARG A 192 -13.69 -1.07 1.63
N SER A 193 -14.31 0.08 1.37
CA SER A 193 -15.53 0.48 2.09
C SER A 193 -16.66 -0.55 1.92
N ALA A 194 -16.87 -1.03 0.69
CA ALA A 194 -17.85 -2.08 0.40
C ALA A 194 -17.50 -3.40 1.10
N VAL A 195 -16.24 -3.81 1.08
CA VAL A 195 -15.75 -5.02 1.77
C VAL A 195 -15.96 -4.93 3.27
N ILE A 196 -15.56 -3.82 3.89
CA ILE A 196 -15.71 -3.60 5.35
C ILE A 196 -17.18 -3.67 5.74
N SER A 197 -18.07 -3.06 4.96
CA SER A 197 -19.53 -3.09 5.25
C SER A 197 -20.17 -4.46 5.10
N GLN A 198 -19.56 -5.38 4.34
CA GLN A 198 -20.01 -6.77 4.15
C GLN A 198 -19.32 -7.77 5.10
N SER A 199 -18.40 -7.31 5.92
CA SER A 199 -17.60 -8.15 6.80
C SER A 199 -18.07 -8.06 8.23
N THR A 200 -18.11 -9.20 8.92
CA THR A 200 -18.43 -9.25 10.36
C THR A 200 -17.34 -8.59 11.18
N LYS A 201 -16.08 -8.71 10.76
CA LYS A 201 -14.92 -8.09 11.40
C LYS A 201 -13.94 -7.53 10.38
N SER A 202 -13.35 -6.40 10.75
CA SER A 202 -12.32 -5.70 9.99
C SER A 202 -10.97 -5.79 10.68
N VAL A 203 -9.92 -6.10 9.91
CA VAL A 203 -8.54 -6.19 10.40
C VAL A 203 -7.64 -5.30 9.54
N PHE A 204 -7.10 -4.25 10.13
CA PHE A 204 -6.20 -3.33 9.47
C PHE A 204 -4.73 -3.66 9.78
N LEU A 205 -3.94 -3.94 8.75
CA LEU A 205 -2.51 -4.19 8.86
C LEU A 205 -1.74 -2.92 8.52
N CYS A 206 -0.97 -2.40 9.48
CA CYS A 206 -0.29 -1.13 9.34
C CYS A 206 1.08 -1.16 10.02
N ASP A 207 2.16 -1.12 9.25
CA ASP A 207 3.50 -0.96 9.82
C ASP A 207 3.71 0.47 10.35
N LYS A 208 4.67 0.61 11.27
CA LYS A 208 4.95 1.90 11.97
C LYS A 208 5.23 3.07 11.02
N THR A 209 5.66 2.83 9.78
CA THR A 209 6.00 3.90 8.83
C THR A 209 4.77 4.52 8.16
N LYS A 210 3.60 3.90 8.34
CA LYS A 210 2.33 4.36 7.75
C LYS A 210 1.51 5.25 8.68
N PHE A 211 2.04 5.66 9.83
CA PHE A 211 1.38 6.63 10.71
C PHE A 211 1.81 8.06 10.40
N ASN A 212 0.91 9.01 10.66
CA ASN A 212 1.09 10.45 10.40
C ASN A 212 1.37 10.77 8.93
N VAL A 213 0.77 10.04 8.01
CA VAL A 213 0.84 10.28 6.57
C VAL A 213 -0.40 11.00 6.07
N SER A 214 -0.32 11.59 4.88
CA SER A 214 -1.47 12.21 4.20
C SER A 214 -1.72 11.52 2.88
N ALA A 215 -2.98 11.38 2.50
CA ALA A 215 -3.39 10.92 1.17
C ALA A 215 -4.74 11.56 0.79
N SER A 216 -5.15 11.40 -0.48
CA SER A 216 -6.27 12.14 -1.05
C SER A 216 -7.64 11.71 -0.53
N TYR A 217 -7.79 10.45 -0.11
CA TYR A 217 -9.10 9.88 0.22
C TYR A 217 -9.12 9.33 1.64
N ASN A 218 -10.21 9.61 2.36
CA ASN A 218 -10.47 9.05 3.68
C ASN A 218 -11.27 7.77 3.54
N LEU A 219 -10.86 6.72 4.27
CA LEU A 219 -11.60 5.46 4.33
C LEU A 219 -12.51 5.43 5.58
N MET A 220 -11.93 5.43 6.76
CA MET A 220 -12.66 5.37 8.03
C MET A 220 -11.76 5.80 9.20
N PRO A 221 -12.34 6.17 10.36
CA PRO A 221 -11.55 6.35 11.58
C PRO A 221 -10.88 5.05 12.02
N LEU A 222 -9.61 5.13 12.43
CA LEU A 222 -8.84 3.97 12.91
C LEU A 222 -9.52 3.28 14.11
N ARG A 223 -10.16 4.05 14.97
CA ARG A 223 -10.88 3.55 16.18
C ARG A 223 -12.10 2.69 15.85
N ASP A 224 -12.62 2.76 14.61
CA ASP A 224 -13.80 2.02 14.17
C ASP A 224 -13.42 0.67 13.53
N VAL A 225 -12.11 0.35 13.47
CA VAL A 225 -11.61 -0.96 13.02
C VAL A 225 -11.63 -1.94 14.20
N ASP A 226 -12.13 -3.17 13.98
CA ASP A 226 -12.23 -4.18 15.04
C ASP A 226 -10.86 -4.66 15.55
N HIS A 227 -9.89 -4.85 14.64
CA HIS A 227 -8.55 -5.28 14.99
C HIS A 227 -7.50 -4.50 14.22
N ILE A 228 -6.48 -4.03 14.92
CA ILE A 228 -5.31 -3.36 14.33
C ILE A 228 -4.08 -4.22 14.59
N VAL A 229 -3.45 -4.69 13.51
CA VAL A 229 -2.19 -5.42 13.57
C VAL A 229 -1.07 -4.46 13.15
N THR A 230 -0.22 -4.09 14.12
CA THR A 230 0.84 -3.11 13.91
C THR A 230 2.06 -3.41 14.76
N ASN A 231 3.24 -3.07 14.24
CA ASN A 231 4.50 -3.08 14.98
C ASN A 231 4.85 -1.70 15.58
N LYS A 232 3.91 -0.75 15.59
CA LYS A 232 4.04 0.51 16.31
C LYS A 232 3.85 0.23 17.80
N ASN A 233 4.84 0.62 18.60
CA ASN A 233 4.71 0.53 20.06
C ASN A 233 3.61 1.51 20.53
N PRO A 234 2.58 1.06 21.28
CA PRO A 234 1.49 1.93 21.74
C PRO A 234 1.95 3.07 22.68
N GLN A 235 3.18 3.01 23.21
CA GLN A 235 3.71 4.01 24.14
C GLN A 235 4.36 5.23 23.47
N ASN A 236 4.41 5.31 22.15
CA ASN A 236 4.97 6.44 21.39
C ASN A 236 3.89 7.23 20.65
N ASN A 237 2.94 7.77 21.40
CA ASN A 237 2.03 8.83 20.94
C ASN A 237 2.56 10.20 21.30
#